data_2500e61d294e4fd583aa3407fd699f33
#
_entry.id   2500e61d294e4fd583aa3407fd699f33
#
_cell.length_a   1.000
_cell.length_b   1.000
_cell.length_c   1.000
_cell.angle_alpha   90.00
_cell.angle_beta   90.00
_cell.angle_gamma   90.00
#
_symmetry.space_group_name_H-M   'P 1'
#
loop_
_entity.id
_entity.type
_entity.pdbx_description
1 polymer ?
#
loop_
_entity_poly.entity_id
_entity_poly.type
_entity_poly.pdbx_seq_one_letter_code
_entity_poly.pdbx_strand_id
1 'polypeptide(L)'
;MNLTGGITWHWLAWRSQARWAPTSNAIENWLMQQAQAFKPEAVEGQPNLLLIGASAGWMMSSRWLGQFARVDTFDIDPFAGMLFKWRHGAALKAQGTELHCHTQDAMQNLPALLSKHPKACVFFDNVLGQVRFQHPANDWQVVEKKLQQLKVTLKGREWGSVHDRMSGPTLETIAEGSC
;
A
#
# COMPACT_ATOMS: atom_id res chain seq x y z
N MET A 1 15.04 2.61 -14.71
CA MET A 1 14.24 1.65 -13.95
C MET A 1 14.36 0.30 -14.63
N ASN A 2 14.74 -0.75 -13.92
CA ASN A 2 14.98 -2.05 -14.54
C ASN A 2 13.64 -2.81 -14.59
N LEU A 3 12.97 -2.79 -15.75
CA LEU A 3 11.64 -3.38 -15.97
C LEU A 3 11.58 -4.89 -15.61
N THR A 4 12.72 -5.58 -15.75
CA THR A 4 12.82 -6.99 -15.40
C THR A 4 12.73 -7.24 -13.89
N GLY A 5 13.11 -6.27 -13.06
CA GLY A 5 12.99 -6.36 -11.60
C GLY A 5 11.54 -6.42 -11.14
N GLY A 6 10.66 -5.59 -11.71
CA GLY A 6 9.24 -5.53 -11.35
C GLY A 6 8.52 -6.86 -11.61
N ILE A 7 8.64 -7.42 -12.82
CA ILE A 7 8.02 -8.72 -13.18
C ILE A 7 8.55 -9.85 -12.30
N THR A 8 9.87 -9.90 -12.09
CA THR A 8 10.48 -10.94 -11.25
C THR A 8 9.96 -10.86 -9.82
N TRP A 9 9.82 -9.64 -9.28
CA TRP A 9 9.28 -9.43 -7.94
C TRP A 9 7.83 -9.93 -7.85
N HIS A 10 6.97 -9.57 -8.79
CA HIS A 10 5.57 -10.03 -8.80
C HIS A 10 5.45 -11.55 -8.92
N TRP A 11 6.30 -12.18 -9.71
CA TRP A 11 6.33 -13.63 -9.82
C TRP A 11 6.76 -14.31 -8.50
N LEU A 12 7.79 -13.80 -7.84
CA LEU A 12 8.22 -14.27 -6.52
C LEU A 12 7.12 -14.06 -5.48
N ALA A 13 6.48 -12.89 -5.47
CA ALA A 13 5.37 -12.58 -4.58
C ALA A 13 4.20 -13.57 -4.80
N TRP A 14 3.85 -13.84 -6.04
CA TRP A 14 2.81 -14.82 -6.37
C TRP A 14 3.14 -16.22 -5.87
N ARG A 15 4.36 -16.69 -6.08
CA ARG A 15 4.81 -18.00 -5.57
C ARG A 15 4.87 -18.09 -4.05
N SER A 16 5.11 -16.98 -3.39
CA SER A 16 5.27 -16.91 -1.94
C SER A 16 3.95 -16.66 -1.19
N GLN A 17 2.80 -16.61 -1.87
CA GLN A 17 1.51 -16.27 -1.23
C GLN A 17 1.17 -17.20 -0.06
N ALA A 18 1.40 -18.51 -0.19
CA ALA A 18 1.14 -19.46 0.89
C ALA A 18 1.98 -19.14 2.15
N ARG A 19 3.24 -18.74 1.96
CA ARG A 19 4.14 -18.31 3.04
C ARG A 19 3.67 -17.03 3.72
N TRP A 20 3.09 -16.10 2.95
CA TRP A 20 2.62 -14.81 3.46
C TRP A 20 1.18 -14.83 3.96
N ALA A 21 0.44 -15.91 3.71
CA ALA A 21 -0.96 -16.01 4.11
C ALA A 21 -1.21 -15.67 5.59
N PRO A 22 -0.41 -16.13 6.58
CA PRO A 22 -0.63 -15.75 7.97
C PRO A 22 -0.52 -14.24 8.20
N THR A 23 0.48 -13.59 7.57
CA THR A 23 0.68 -12.13 7.67
C THR A 23 -0.45 -11.38 6.98
N SER A 24 -0.83 -11.79 5.76
CA SER A 24 -1.95 -11.18 5.02
C SER A 24 -3.26 -11.30 5.79
N ASN A 25 -3.53 -12.46 6.40
CA ASN A 25 -4.72 -12.67 7.24
C ASN A 25 -4.69 -11.79 8.50
N ALA A 26 -3.53 -11.63 9.14
CA ALA A 26 -3.39 -10.75 10.30
C ALA A 26 -3.64 -9.27 9.92
N ILE A 27 -3.10 -8.83 8.79
CA ILE A 27 -3.34 -7.49 8.24
C ILE A 27 -4.82 -7.31 7.92
N GLU A 28 -5.46 -8.27 7.23
CA GLU A 28 -6.89 -8.22 6.93
C GLU A 28 -7.72 -8.10 8.21
N ASN A 29 -7.48 -8.96 9.19
CA ASN A 29 -8.22 -8.94 10.45
C ASN A 29 -8.07 -7.59 11.15
N TRP A 30 -6.85 -7.04 11.19
CA TRP A 30 -6.61 -5.72 11.76
C TRP A 30 -7.34 -4.61 10.99
N LEU A 31 -7.25 -4.60 9.66
CA LEU A 31 -7.94 -3.63 8.81
C LEU A 31 -9.46 -3.71 8.96
N MET A 32 -10.01 -4.93 9.06
CA MET A 32 -11.44 -5.13 9.27
C MET A 32 -11.91 -4.64 10.65
N GLN A 33 -11.08 -4.79 11.68
CA GLN A 33 -11.37 -4.23 13.02
C GLN A 33 -11.31 -2.70 13.00
N GLN A 34 -10.39 -2.11 12.22
CA GLN A 34 -10.27 -0.66 12.07
C GLN A 34 -11.25 -0.08 11.03
N ALA A 35 -12.03 -0.91 10.34
CA ALA A 35 -12.90 -0.46 9.26
C ALA A 35 -13.92 0.61 9.71
N GLN A 36 -14.35 0.59 10.97
CA GLN A 36 -15.21 1.65 11.52
C GLN A 36 -14.45 2.96 11.74
N ALA A 37 -13.17 2.90 12.13
CA ALA A 37 -12.33 4.08 12.29
C ALA A 37 -12.00 4.75 10.93
N PHE A 38 -12.01 3.97 9.83
CA PHE A 38 -11.85 4.48 8.47
C PHE A 38 -13.16 5.01 7.84
N LYS A 39 -14.26 5.05 8.58
CA LYS A 39 -15.51 5.69 8.13
C LYS A 39 -15.56 7.08 8.74
N PRO A 40 -15.30 8.15 7.99
CA PRO A 40 -15.48 9.49 8.51
C PRO A 40 -16.95 9.66 8.90
N GLU A 41 -17.20 10.05 10.15
CA GLU A 41 -18.56 10.18 10.73
C GLU A 41 -19.50 11.14 9.95
N ALA A 42 -18.94 11.92 9.02
CA ALA A 42 -19.65 12.98 8.31
C ALA A 42 -19.97 12.69 6.84
N VAL A 43 -19.74 11.45 6.34
CA VAL A 43 -19.96 11.14 4.92
C VAL A 43 -21.14 10.17 4.80
N GLU A 44 -22.23 10.65 4.22
CA GLU A 44 -23.26 9.76 3.71
C GLU A 44 -22.67 8.89 2.59
N GLY A 45 -22.67 7.57 2.79
CA GLY A 45 -22.15 6.59 1.84
C GLY A 45 -20.78 6.00 2.25
N GLN A 46 -20.26 5.14 1.40
CA GLN A 46 -18.94 4.54 1.57
C GLN A 46 -17.84 5.54 1.20
N PRO A 47 -16.75 5.63 1.97
CA PRO A 47 -15.64 6.51 1.65
C PRO A 47 -14.86 6.03 0.42
N ASN A 48 -14.06 6.92 -0.18
CA ASN A 48 -13.07 6.57 -1.20
C ASN A 48 -11.74 6.23 -0.55
N LEU A 49 -10.95 5.37 -1.18
CA LEU A 49 -9.60 4.99 -0.75
C LEU A 49 -8.56 5.42 -1.77
N LEU A 50 -7.52 6.11 -1.30
CA LEU A 50 -6.26 6.30 -2.03
C LEU A 50 -5.25 5.28 -1.49
N LEU A 51 -4.92 4.27 -2.27
CA LEU A 51 -3.98 3.21 -1.92
C LEU A 51 -2.63 3.48 -2.59
N ILE A 52 -1.63 3.86 -1.80
CA ILE A 52 -0.32 4.28 -2.28
C ILE A 52 0.70 3.16 -2.09
N GLY A 53 1.44 2.82 -3.16
CA GLY A 53 2.35 1.67 -3.19
C GLY A 53 1.63 0.34 -3.32
N ALA A 54 0.49 0.36 -4.03
CA ALA A 54 -0.45 -0.77 -4.07
C ALA A 54 0.15 -2.07 -4.59
N SER A 55 1.22 -2.02 -5.39
CA SER A 55 1.74 -3.19 -6.09
C SER A 55 0.60 -3.95 -6.78
N ALA A 56 0.53 -5.28 -6.67
CA ALA A 56 -0.63 -6.06 -7.10
C ALA A 56 -1.63 -6.34 -5.96
N GLY A 57 -1.55 -5.62 -4.86
CA GLY A 57 -2.40 -5.82 -3.68
C GLY A 57 -2.17 -7.16 -2.98
N TRP A 58 -0.91 -7.64 -2.96
CA TRP A 58 -0.60 -8.97 -2.42
C TRP A 58 -0.96 -9.13 -0.95
N MET A 59 -0.91 -8.04 -0.17
CA MET A 59 -1.21 -8.01 1.25
C MET A 59 -2.65 -7.55 1.56
N MET A 60 -3.40 -7.11 0.54
CA MET A 60 -4.77 -6.61 0.69
C MET A 60 -5.79 -7.69 0.33
N SER A 61 -6.94 -7.70 1.02
CA SER A 61 -8.07 -8.52 0.64
C SER A 61 -9.10 -7.73 -0.17
N SER A 62 -9.73 -8.40 -1.13
CA SER A 62 -10.87 -7.79 -1.86
C SER A 62 -12.05 -7.47 -0.94
N ARG A 63 -12.18 -8.19 0.19
CA ARG A 63 -13.22 -7.95 1.18
C ARG A 63 -13.03 -6.60 1.88
N TRP A 64 -11.79 -6.25 2.25
CA TRP A 64 -11.51 -4.95 2.85
C TRP A 64 -11.62 -3.82 1.82
N LEU A 65 -11.03 -4.02 0.64
CA LEU A 65 -11.10 -3.04 -0.46
C LEU A 65 -12.54 -2.74 -0.89
N GLY A 66 -13.42 -3.74 -0.85
CA GLY A 66 -14.84 -3.62 -1.21
C GLY A 66 -15.69 -2.82 -0.20
N GLN A 67 -15.12 -2.36 0.90
CA GLN A 67 -15.81 -1.45 1.84
C GLN A 67 -15.77 0.01 1.39
N PHE A 68 -15.03 0.31 0.32
CA PHE A 68 -14.93 1.64 -0.25
C PHE A 68 -15.81 1.75 -1.50
N ALA A 69 -16.42 2.92 -1.71
CA ALA A 69 -17.17 3.19 -2.94
C ALA A 69 -16.22 3.20 -4.16
N ARG A 70 -15.01 3.70 -3.94
CA ARG A 70 -13.97 3.81 -4.96
C ARG A 70 -12.60 3.57 -4.37
N VAL A 71 -11.78 2.84 -5.11
CA VAL A 71 -10.35 2.59 -4.81
C VAL A 71 -9.51 3.14 -5.95
N ASP A 72 -8.69 4.13 -5.66
CA ASP A 72 -7.65 4.66 -6.53
C ASP A 72 -6.30 4.11 -6.08
N THR A 73 -5.65 3.26 -6.88
CA THR A 73 -4.33 2.72 -6.59
C THR A 73 -3.24 3.50 -7.30
N PHE A 74 -2.13 3.72 -6.61
CA PHE A 74 -0.97 4.45 -7.13
C PHE A 74 0.29 3.62 -6.93
N ASP A 75 1.01 3.35 -8.02
CA ASP A 75 2.29 2.67 -7.98
C ASP A 75 3.20 3.17 -9.10
N ILE A 76 4.51 3.12 -8.89
CA ILE A 76 5.52 3.46 -9.90
C ILE A 76 5.79 2.30 -10.88
N ASP A 77 5.44 1.06 -10.48
CA ASP A 77 5.58 -0.12 -11.31
C ASP A 77 4.48 -0.15 -12.39
N PRO A 78 4.84 -0.14 -13.69
CA PRO A 78 3.85 -0.14 -14.77
C PRO A 78 2.98 -1.40 -14.82
N PHE A 79 3.41 -2.50 -14.22
CA PHE A 79 2.65 -3.76 -14.18
C PHE A 79 1.70 -3.85 -12.99
N ALA A 80 1.92 -3.04 -11.94
CA ALA A 80 1.14 -3.10 -10.70
C ALA A 80 -0.35 -2.97 -10.95
N GLY A 81 -0.78 -1.96 -11.70
CA GLY A 81 -2.19 -1.70 -11.97
C GLY A 81 -2.89 -2.82 -12.74
N MET A 82 -2.21 -3.45 -13.71
CA MET A 82 -2.75 -4.59 -14.47
C MET A 82 -2.95 -5.80 -13.54
N LEU A 83 -1.93 -6.12 -12.74
CA LEU A 83 -1.96 -7.25 -11.80
C LEU A 83 -2.98 -7.01 -10.67
N PHE A 84 -3.11 -5.79 -10.19
CA PHE A 84 -4.12 -5.42 -9.20
C PHE A 84 -5.53 -5.64 -9.75
N LYS A 85 -5.81 -5.19 -10.98
CA LYS A 85 -7.09 -5.41 -11.66
C LYS A 85 -7.36 -6.90 -11.87
N TRP A 86 -6.36 -7.65 -12.30
CA TRP A 86 -6.48 -9.10 -12.46
C TRP A 86 -6.86 -9.80 -11.14
N ARG A 87 -6.23 -9.41 -10.03
CA ARG A 87 -6.42 -10.04 -8.73
C ARG A 87 -7.75 -9.63 -8.06
N HIS A 88 -8.07 -8.34 -8.06
CA HIS A 88 -9.16 -7.76 -7.26
C HIS A 88 -10.33 -7.27 -8.09
N GLY A 89 -10.14 -6.98 -9.38
CA GLY A 89 -11.12 -6.25 -10.20
C GLY A 89 -12.49 -6.91 -10.28
N ALA A 90 -12.55 -8.23 -10.48
CA ALA A 90 -13.82 -8.94 -10.56
C ALA A 90 -14.57 -8.92 -9.22
N ALA A 91 -13.86 -9.13 -8.11
CA ALA A 91 -14.48 -9.11 -6.78
C ALA A 91 -14.95 -7.71 -6.38
N LEU A 92 -14.17 -6.66 -6.67
CA LEU A 92 -14.54 -5.27 -6.38
C LEU A 92 -15.76 -4.85 -7.21
N LYS A 93 -15.78 -5.19 -8.50
CA LYS A 93 -16.94 -4.94 -9.36
C LYS A 93 -18.21 -5.60 -8.83
N ALA A 94 -18.11 -6.85 -8.35
CA ALA A 94 -19.24 -7.56 -7.76
C ALA A 94 -19.73 -6.92 -6.45
N GLN A 95 -18.87 -6.19 -5.74
CA GLN A 95 -19.20 -5.46 -4.51
C GLN A 95 -19.64 -4.00 -4.79
N GLY A 96 -19.68 -3.57 -6.06
CA GLY A 96 -20.07 -2.21 -6.45
C GLY A 96 -18.95 -1.17 -6.24
N THR A 97 -17.71 -1.58 -6.00
CA THR A 97 -16.56 -0.71 -5.81
C THR A 97 -15.95 -0.32 -7.17
N GLU A 98 -15.80 0.98 -7.42
CA GLU A 98 -15.05 1.47 -8.58
C GLU A 98 -13.53 1.32 -8.36
N LEU A 99 -12.81 0.81 -9.37
CA LEU A 99 -11.37 0.62 -9.32
C LEU A 99 -10.66 1.41 -10.40
N HIS A 100 -9.77 2.31 -9.99
CA HIS A 100 -8.90 3.09 -10.86
C HIS A 100 -7.43 2.85 -10.49
N CYS A 101 -6.59 2.51 -11.48
CA CYS A 101 -5.17 2.25 -11.25
C CYS A 101 -4.32 3.28 -12.00
N HIS A 102 -3.38 3.90 -11.29
CA HIS A 102 -2.54 4.98 -11.77
C HIS A 102 -1.06 4.58 -11.67
N THR A 103 -0.33 4.66 -12.79
CA THR A 103 1.12 4.44 -12.82
C THR A 103 1.82 5.78 -12.59
N GLN A 104 2.00 6.15 -11.33
CA GLN A 104 2.66 7.39 -10.93
C GLN A 104 3.17 7.33 -9.49
N ASP A 105 4.19 8.13 -9.19
CA ASP A 105 4.67 8.35 -7.83
C ASP A 105 3.75 9.35 -7.09
N ALA A 106 2.80 8.81 -6.31
CA ALA A 106 1.88 9.63 -5.54
C ALA A 106 2.58 10.46 -4.46
N MET A 107 3.75 10.02 -3.96
CA MET A 107 4.48 10.74 -2.91
C MET A 107 5.05 12.08 -3.39
N GLN A 108 5.38 12.20 -4.67
CA GLN A 108 5.90 13.46 -5.24
C GLN A 108 4.85 14.58 -5.26
N ASN A 109 3.56 14.22 -5.43
CA ASN A 109 2.47 15.19 -5.56
C ASN A 109 1.34 14.94 -4.55
N LEU A 110 1.65 14.36 -3.40
CA LEU A 110 0.66 13.98 -2.41
C LEU A 110 -0.27 15.14 -1.99
N PRO A 111 0.19 16.36 -1.72
CA PRO A 111 -0.70 17.47 -1.37
C PRO A 111 -1.73 17.78 -2.45
N ALA A 112 -1.32 17.80 -3.73
CA ALA A 112 -2.22 18.04 -4.85
C ALA A 112 -3.21 16.89 -5.05
N LEU A 113 -2.77 15.65 -4.86
CA LEU A 113 -3.64 14.47 -4.89
C LEU A 113 -4.70 14.55 -3.80
N LEU A 114 -4.30 14.87 -2.56
CA LEU A 114 -5.21 15.01 -1.44
C LEU A 114 -6.21 16.14 -1.61
N SER A 115 -5.81 17.25 -2.25
CA SER A 115 -6.71 18.35 -2.56
C SER A 115 -7.82 17.97 -3.54
N LYS A 116 -7.51 17.08 -4.50
CA LYS A 116 -8.51 16.54 -5.44
C LYS A 116 -9.46 15.53 -4.78
N HIS A 117 -9.04 14.91 -3.69
CA HIS A 117 -9.79 13.88 -2.96
C HIS A 117 -9.93 14.26 -1.47
N PRO A 118 -10.68 15.33 -1.14
CA PRO A 118 -10.68 15.90 0.20
C PRO A 118 -11.23 14.99 1.29
N LYS A 119 -12.10 14.04 0.93
CA LYS A 119 -12.77 13.11 1.84
C LYS A 119 -12.27 11.66 1.73
N ALA A 120 -11.24 11.40 0.93
CA ALA A 120 -10.71 10.06 0.77
C ALA A 120 -9.85 9.65 1.97
N CYS A 121 -9.99 8.40 2.39
CA CYS A 121 -9.03 7.73 3.27
C CYS A 121 -7.73 7.47 2.50
N VAL A 122 -6.60 7.48 3.20
CA VAL A 122 -5.29 7.24 2.59
C VAL A 122 -4.64 6.02 3.23
N PHE A 123 -4.17 5.10 2.42
CA PHE A 123 -3.46 3.94 2.93
C PHE A 123 -2.13 3.74 2.19
N PHE A 124 -1.05 3.56 2.96
CA PHE A 124 0.30 3.33 2.43
C PHE A 124 0.65 1.85 2.59
N ASP A 125 0.83 1.14 1.47
CA ASP A 125 1.25 -0.25 1.46
C ASP A 125 2.77 -0.32 1.23
N ASN A 126 3.51 -0.56 2.31
CA ASN A 126 4.98 -0.68 2.37
C ASN A 126 5.79 0.52 1.85
N VAL A 127 5.17 1.67 1.59
CA VAL A 127 5.87 2.85 1.05
C VAL A 127 6.66 3.55 2.14
N LEU A 128 6.07 3.73 3.33
CA LEU A 128 6.71 4.50 4.41
C LEU A 128 7.95 3.80 4.96
N GLY A 129 7.97 2.46 4.98
CA GLY A 129 9.14 1.69 5.34
C GLY A 129 10.31 1.85 4.35
N GLN A 130 10.01 2.16 3.09
CA GLN A 130 11.01 2.32 2.03
C GLN A 130 11.64 3.71 1.99
N VAL A 131 11.05 4.72 2.61
CA VAL A 131 11.58 6.11 2.62
C VAL A 131 13.03 6.15 3.12
N ARG A 132 13.36 5.34 4.12
CA ARG A 132 14.73 5.25 4.66
C ARG A 132 15.77 4.75 3.64
N PHE A 133 15.36 3.88 2.70
CA PHE A 133 16.27 3.30 1.71
C PHE A 133 16.55 4.24 0.53
N GLN A 134 15.79 5.31 0.40
CA GLN A 134 16.00 6.34 -0.61
C GLN A 134 17.09 7.35 -0.21
N HIS A 135 17.59 7.27 1.02
CA HIS A 135 18.59 8.17 1.59
C HIS A 135 19.83 7.40 2.08
N PRO A 136 21.02 8.01 2.06
CA PRO A 136 22.20 7.41 2.65
C PRO A 136 21.96 6.99 4.10
N ALA A 137 22.61 5.92 4.54
CA ALA A 137 22.37 5.28 5.84
C ALA A 137 22.48 6.20 7.07
N ASN A 138 23.13 7.36 6.93
CA ASN A 138 23.39 8.30 8.02
C ASN A 138 22.46 9.52 8.02
N ASP A 139 21.48 9.59 7.14
CA ASP A 139 20.65 10.79 6.96
C ASP A 139 19.25 10.65 7.60
N TRP A 140 19.23 10.16 8.84
CA TRP A 140 18.00 9.99 9.61
C TRP A 140 17.21 11.27 9.81
N GLN A 141 17.88 12.42 9.89
CA GLN A 141 17.22 13.71 10.06
C GLN A 141 16.36 14.08 8.85
N VAL A 142 16.82 13.76 7.63
CA VAL A 142 16.03 13.98 6.41
C VAL A 142 14.83 13.06 6.37
N VAL A 143 15.01 11.79 6.73
CA VAL A 143 13.91 10.82 6.79
C VAL A 143 12.86 11.28 7.81
N GLU A 144 13.28 11.64 9.01
CA GLU A 144 12.40 12.12 10.07
C GLU A 144 11.65 13.39 9.65
N LYS A 145 12.34 14.37 9.06
CA LYS A 145 11.72 15.59 8.53
C LYS A 145 10.63 15.28 7.49
N LYS A 146 10.90 14.35 6.56
CA LYS A 146 9.91 13.92 5.57
C LYS A 146 8.69 13.27 6.21
N LEU A 147 8.88 12.40 7.20
CA LEU A 147 7.78 11.75 7.92
C LEU A 147 6.96 12.77 8.74
N GLN A 148 7.61 13.76 9.34
CA GLN A 148 6.89 14.84 10.04
C GLN A 148 6.08 15.71 9.06
N GLN A 149 6.65 16.05 7.91
CA GLN A 149 5.91 16.77 6.85
C GLN A 149 4.71 15.96 6.36
N LEU A 150 4.86 14.65 6.20
CA LEU A 150 3.77 13.75 5.83
C LEU A 150 2.65 13.79 6.88
N LYS A 151 2.98 13.69 8.17
CA LYS A 151 1.98 13.80 9.25
C LYS A 151 1.22 15.12 9.20
N VAL A 152 1.91 16.23 8.94
CA VAL A 152 1.26 17.54 8.78
C VAL A 152 0.32 17.54 7.57
N THR A 153 0.75 16.98 6.45
CA THR A 153 -0.03 16.89 5.21
C THR A 153 -1.30 16.04 5.38
N LEU A 154 -1.23 15.01 6.22
CA LEU A 154 -2.33 14.08 6.49
C LEU A 154 -3.22 14.53 7.68
N LYS A 155 -2.90 15.64 8.32
CA LYS A 155 -3.65 16.12 9.50
C LYS A 155 -5.13 16.31 9.17
N GLY A 156 -6.01 15.74 10.00
CA GLY A 156 -7.46 15.80 9.84
C GLY A 156 -8.02 14.82 8.79
N ARG A 157 -7.23 13.85 8.35
CA ARG A 157 -7.65 12.77 7.46
C ARG A 157 -7.53 11.42 8.14
N GLU A 158 -8.39 10.51 7.72
CA GLU A 158 -8.24 9.09 8.06
C GLU A 158 -7.12 8.49 7.19
N TRP A 159 -6.10 7.98 7.83
CA TRP A 159 -4.98 7.33 7.14
C TRP A 159 -4.38 6.17 7.93
N GLY A 160 -3.75 5.26 7.23
CA GLY A 160 -3.05 4.13 7.80
C GLY A 160 -1.86 3.70 6.95
N SER A 161 -1.01 2.85 7.53
CA SER A 161 0.10 2.23 6.79
C SER A 161 0.41 0.83 7.29
N VAL A 162 0.84 -0.01 6.36
CA VAL A 162 1.52 -1.29 6.63
C VAL A 162 2.92 -1.20 6.06
N HIS A 163 3.91 -1.65 6.82
CA HIS A 163 5.30 -1.70 6.35
C HIS A 163 6.07 -2.80 7.06
N ASP A 164 7.08 -3.31 6.39
CA ASP A 164 7.99 -4.30 6.94
C ASP A 164 8.77 -3.71 8.11
N ARG A 165 8.78 -4.40 9.23
CA ARG A 165 9.60 -4.03 10.38
C ARG A 165 11.08 -4.30 10.13
N MET A 166 11.36 -5.38 9.39
CA MET A 166 12.72 -5.78 9.00
C MET A 166 12.71 -6.26 7.56
N SER A 167 13.67 -5.79 6.77
CA SER A 167 13.98 -6.27 5.44
C SER A 167 15.45 -6.70 5.44
N GLY A 168 15.71 -7.93 5.01
CA GLY A 168 17.06 -8.48 4.97
C GLY A 168 17.07 -9.87 4.33
N PRO A 169 18.26 -10.48 4.19
CA PRO A 169 18.38 -11.84 3.72
C PRO A 169 17.63 -12.80 4.65
N THR A 170 17.01 -13.82 4.09
CA THR A 170 16.31 -14.85 4.87
C THR A 170 17.30 -15.63 5.73
N LEU A 171 16.83 -16.14 6.87
CA LEU A 171 17.66 -16.94 7.80
C LEU A 171 18.35 -18.14 7.13
N GLU A 172 17.77 -18.67 6.05
CA GLU A 172 18.37 -19.75 5.25
C GLU A 172 19.72 -19.34 4.62
N THR A 173 19.87 -18.07 4.24
CA THR A 173 21.12 -17.52 3.68
C THR A 173 22.19 -17.28 4.74
N ILE A 174 21.81 -17.15 6.02
CA ILE A 174 22.73 -16.94 7.13
C ILE A 174 23.35 -18.27 7.60
N ALA A 175 22.64 -19.40 7.46
CA ALA A 175 23.12 -20.72 7.85
C ALA A 175 24.19 -21.28 6.89
N GLU A 176 24.18 -20.88 5.62
CA GLU A 176 25.16 -21.33 4.62
C GLU A 176 26.47 -20.53 4.63
N GLY A 177 26.54 -19.41 5.33
CA GLY A 177 27.74 -18.55 5.44
C GLY A 177 28.61 -18.78 6.69
N SER A 178 28.31 -19.80 7.49
CA SER A 178 29.03 -20.11 8.75
C SER A 178 29.76 -21.43 8.65
N CYS A 179 30.68 -21.56 7.68
CA CYS A 179 31.71 -22.60 7.65
C CYS A 179 33.07 -21.99 7.41
#